data_378bfd3f7ba8a30e02f9d80604c13c8e
#
_entry.id   378bfd3f7ba8a30e02f9d80604c13c8e
#
_cell.length_a   1.000
_cell.length_b   1.000
_cell.length_c   1.000
_cell.angle_alpha   90.00
_cell.angle_beta   90.00
_cell.angle_gamma   90.00
#
_symmetry.space_group_name_H-M   'P 1'
#
loop_
_entity.id
_entity.type
_entity.pdbx_description
1 polymer ?
#
loop_
_entity_poly.entity_id
_entity_poly.type
_entity_poly.pdbx_seq_one_letter_code
_entity_poly.pdbx_strand_id
1 'polypeptide(L)'
;MASLLSRSLAIGLGIGLMGSGLNAAQACTSFMLPGNDGGRVYGRTMEFAKPLNSDAVLIQRGTALQGAGPSGQSGTGLAWTSRYAVVGMNAVGVDDLVVDGMNERGMAGGLLYFDGYAQFQEVPAGEADRSIASWQLLTYVLSNFESIAEVKQALPNILVNGSVLQAFGGPVPIHMTLHDRSGQSLSVEYIKGELNMLDNPTGVYTNDPPFPYHLAAAGNYANLSAMPPAEMRINGLNLDRKSVV
;
A
#
# COMPACT_ATOMS: atom_id res chain seq x y z
N MET A 1 43.47 -60.05 -36.78
CA MET A 1 42.38 -59.27 -37.40
C MET A 1 41.67 -58.55 -36.26
N ALA A 2 42.03 -57.33 -36.05
CA ALA A 2 41.50 -56.46 -34.97
C ALA A 2 40.49 -55.52 -35.55
N SER A 3 39.24 -55.49 -35.05
CA SER A 3 38.20 -54.60 -35.40
C SER A 3 38.16 -53.49 -34.36
N LEU A 4 38.45 -52.26 -34.80
CA LEU A 4 38.35 -51.01 -34.02
C LEU A 4 36.89 -50.59 -33.95
N LEU A 5 36.33 -50.56 -32.76
CA LEU A 5 35.05 -49.95 -32.43
C LEU A 5 35.30 -48.49 -32.02
N SER A 6 34.88 -47.57 -32.87
CA SER A 6 34.85 -46.12 -32.57
C SER A 6 33.67 -45.80 -31.66
N ARG A 7 33.94 -45.28 -30.47
CA ARG A 7 32.94 -44.73 -29.57
C ARG A 7 32.77 -43.24 -29.86
N SER A 8 31.68 -42.88 -30.48
CA SER A 8 31.28 -41.47 -30.61
C SER A 8 30.71 -40.96 -29.29
N LEU A 9 31.40 -40.01 -28.69
CA LEU A 9 30.97 -39.31 -27.48
C LEU A 9 30.07 -38.15 -27.92
N ALA A 10 28.76 -38.29 -27.75
CA ALA A 10 27.80 -37.18 -27.96
C ALA A 10 27.74 -36.32 -26.70
N ILE A 11 28.35 -35.14 -26.79
CA ILE A 11 28.21 -34.14 -25.75
C ILE A 11 26.89 -33.39 -26.00
N GLY A 12 25.86 -33.75 -25.22
CA GLY A 12 24.60 -33.06 -25.19
C GLY A 12 24.76 -31.75 -24.44
N LEU A 13 24.77 -30.63 -25.17
CA LEU A 13 24.72 -29.30 -24.60
C LEU A 13 23.29 -29.03 -24.16
N GLY A 14 22.96 -29.30 -22.89
CA GLY A 14 21.69 -28.92 -22.28
C GLY A 14 21.63 -27.44 -22.04
N ILE A 15 21.01 -26.71 -22.96
CA ILE A 15 20.61 -25.28 -22.71
C ILE A 15 19.45 -25.34 -21.72
N GLY A 16 19.78 -25.18 -20.43
CA GLY A 16 18.77 -24.91 -19.42
C GLY A 16 18.20 -23.52 -19.67
N LEU A 17 17.01 -23.43 -20.26
CA LEU A 17 16.21 -22.22 -20.16
C LEU A 17 15.90 -22.00 -18.68
N MET A 18 16.70 -21.20 -18.00
CA MET A 18 16.27 -20.53 -16.79
C MET A 18 15.16 -19.57 -17.20
N GLY A 19 13.92 -20.02 -17.05
CA GLY A 19 12.76 -19.14 -17.06
C GLY A 19 12.91 -18.17 -15.91
N SER A 20 13.54 -17.03 -16.15
CA SER A 20 13.39 -15.86 -15.30
C SER A 20 11.91 -15.50 -15.39
N GLY A 21 11.14 -15.97 -14.41
CA GLY A 21 9.79 -15.46 -14.21
C GLY A 21 9.90 -13.94 -14.16
N LEU A 22 9.36 -13.27 -15.15
CA LEU A 22 9.12 -11.85 -15.09
C LEU A 22 8.17 -11.67 -13.90
N ASN A 23 8.73 -11.35 -12.74
CA ASN A 23 7.92 -10.84 -11.65
C ASN A 23 7.33 -9.54 -12.20
N ALA A 24 6.06 -9.59 -12.61
CA ALA A 24 5.33 -8.39 -12.91
C ALA A 24 5.48 -7.48 -11.69
N ALA A 25 6.02 -6.29 -11.90
CA ALA A 25 6.15 -5.31 -10.85
C ALA A 25 4.76 -5.04 -10.30
N GLN A 26 4.51 -5.50 -9.07
CA GLN A 26 3.24 -5.28 -8.39
C GLN A 26 3.34 -3.91 -7.72
N ALA A 27 2.88 -2.89 -8.40
CA ALA A 27 2.96 -1.52 -7.93
C ALA A 27 1.58 -0.90 -7.85
N CYS A 28 0.96 -1.00 -6.67
CA CYS A 28 -0.19 -0.14 -6.38
C CYS A 28 0.26 1.32 -6.41
N THR A 29 -0.54 2.19 -6.99
CA THR A 29 -0.29 3.63 -6.95
C THR A 29 -1.60 4.35 -6.65
N SER A 30 -1.58 5.27 -5.70
CA SER A 30 -2.69 6.17 -5.42
C SER A 30 -2.35 7.58 -5.83
N PHE A 31 -3.36 8.36 -6.16
CA PHE A 31 -3.19 9.77 -6.51
C PHE A 31 -4.44 10.57 -6.16
N MET A 32 -4.22 11.87 -5.93
CA MET A 32 -5.28 12.87 -5.81
C MET A 32 -5.06 13.96 -6.85
N LEU A 33 -6.08 14.25 -7.62
CA LEU A 33 -6.07 15.29 -8.64
C LEU A 33 -7.06 16.41 -8.29
N PRO A 34 -6.70 17.69 -8.53
CA PRO A 34 -7.65 18.78 -8.41
C PRO A 34 -8.64 18.75 -9.58
N GLY A 35 -9.92 18.90 -9.29
CA GLY A 35 -10.96 19.15 -10.28
C GLY A 35 -11.06 20.63 -10.65
N ASN A 36 -11.59 20.93 -11.84
CA ASN A 36 -11.78 22.30 -12.31
C ASN A 36 -12.85 23.06 -11.52
N ASP A 37 -13.72 22.35 -10.83
CA ASP A 37 -14.81 22.87 -9.98
C ASP A 37 -14.40 23.08 -8.51
N GLY A 38 -13.12 22.94 -8.21
CA GLY A 38 -12.59 22.95 -6.84
C GLY A 38 -12.73 21.61 -6.09
N GLY A 39 -13.34 20.60 -6.71
CA GLY A 39 -13.39 19.23 -6.19
C GLY A 39 -12.02 18.57 -6.17
N ARG A 40 -12.00 17.36 -5.61
CA ARG A 40 -10.81 16.48 -5.63
C ARG A 40 -11.23 15.12 -6.13
N VAL A 41 -10.38 14.52 -6.94
CA VAL A 41 -10.58 13.15 -7.44
C VAL A 41 -9.48 12.29 -6.84
N TYR A 42 -9.87 11.33 -6.03
CA TYR A 42 -8.99 10.27 -5.56
C TYR A 42 -9.11 9.08 -6.51
N GLY A 43 -8.00 8.48 -6.85
CA GLY A 43 -7.94 7.27 -7.64
C GLY A 43 -6.73 6.43 -7.29
N ARG A 44 -6.81 5.14 -7.65
CA ARG A 44 -5.67 4.24 -7.49
C ARG A 44 -5.69 3.10 -8.48
N THR A 45 -4.53 2.51 -8.74
CA THR A 45 -4.38 1.16 -9.27
C THR A 45 -4.23 0.18 -8.12
N MET A 46 -4.71 -1.05 -8.30
CA MET A 46 -4.54 -2.13 -7.33
C MET A 46 -4.05 -3.37 -8.06
N GLU A 47 -2.75 -3.61 -7.95
CA GLU A 47 -2.11 -4.78 -8.51
C GLU A 47 -1.67 -5.70 -7.38
N PHE A 48 -2.23 -6.90 -7.35
CA PHE A 48 -1.91 -7.90 -6.34
C PHE A 48 -1.76 -9.30 -6.98
N ALA A 49 -0.81 -10.09 -6.49
CA ALA A 49 -0.48 -11.40 -7.07
C ALA A 49 -1.60 -12.43 -7.00
N LYS A 50 -2.56 -12.22 -6.11
CA LYS A 50 -3.68 -13.14 -5.88
C LYS A 50 -4.99 -12.38 -5.99
N PRO A 51 -6.10 -13.03 -6.42
CA PRO A 51 -7.42 -12.43 -6.37
C PRO A 51 -7.76 -11.97 -4.95
N LEU A 52 -8.11 -10.70 -4.79
CA LEU A 52 -8.54 -10.15 -3.50
C LEU A 52 -10.01 -10.46 -3.22
N ASN A 53 -10.79 -10.91 -4.22
CA ASN A 53 -12.22 -11.17 -4.11
C ASN A 53 -12.93 -10.01 -3.40
N SER A 54 -12.68 -8.80 -3.89
CA SER A 54 -13.18 -7.57 -3.29
C SER A 54 -14.65 -7.37 -3.60
N ASP A 55 -15.41 -7.00 -2.57
CA ASP A 55 -16.80 -6.56 -2.67
C ASP A 55 -16.88 -5.07 -2.31
N ALA A 56 -17.89 -4.40 -2.87
CA ALA A 56 -18.24 -3.06 -2.41
C ALA A 56 -18.93 -3.14 -1.06
N VAL A 57 -18.42 -2.40 -0.08
CA VAL A 57 -18.96 -2.37 1.27
C VAL A 57 -19.49 -0.98 1.63
N LEU A 58 -20.55 -0.95 2.41
CA LEU A 58 -21.12 0.25 2.99
C LEU A 58 -21.19 0.10 4.52
N ILE A 59 -20.39 0.91 5.22
CA ILE A 59 -20.46 1.04 6.66
C ILE A 59 -21.38 2.24 6.96
N GLN A 60 -22.51 2.00 7.59
CA GLN A 60 -23.44 3.08 7.93
C GLN A 60 -22.93 3.87 9.14
N ARG A 61 -23.32 5.14 9.23
CA ARG A 61 -23.14 5.92 10.45
C ARG A 61 -23.83 5.24 11.64
N GLY A 62 -23.18 5.20 12.78
CA GLY A 62 -23.68 4.53 13.98
C GLY A 62 -23.42 3.02 14.04
N THR A 63 -22.73 2.44 13.05
CA THR A 63 -22.31 1.04 13.12
C THR A 63 -21.30 0.84 14.24
N ALA A 64 -21.57 -0.11 15.14
CA ALA A 64 -20.60 -0.53 16.14
C ALA A 64 -19.55 -1.43 15.48
N LEU A 65 -18.30 -1.08 15.65
CA LEU A 65 -17.14 -1.78 15.12
C LEU A 65 -16.18 -2.12 16.26
N GLN A 66 -15.40 -3.17 16.06
CA GLN A 66 -14.44 -3.59 17.07
C GLN A 66 -13.17 -4.15 16.43
N GLY A 67 -12.04 -3.68 16.91
CA GLY A 67 -10.73 -4.07 16.45
C GLY A 67 -10.36 -5.50 16.81
N ALA A 68 -9.45 -6.07 16.06
CA ALA A 68 -8.72 -7.25 16.45
C ALA A 68 -7.51 -6.84 17.31
N GLY A 69 -7.41 -7.44 18.48
CA GLY A 69 -6.26 -7.27 19.36
C GLY A 69 -5.04 -8.05 18.86
N PRO A 70 -3.94 -8.06 19.63
CA PRO A 70 -2.69 -8.68 19.22
C PRO A 70 -2.77 -10.18 18.90
N SER A 71 -3.76 -10.87 19.44
CA SER A 71 -4.02 -12.28 19.12
C SER A 71 -4.60 -12.50 17.71
N GLY A 72 -5.00 -11.44 17.02
CA GLY A 72 -5.71 -11.52 15.73
C GLY A 72 -7.18 -11.91 15.85
N GLN A 73 -7.67 -12.11 17.07
CA GLN A 73 -9.07 -12.42 17.29
C GLN A 73 -9.92 -11.15 17.20
N SER A 74 -10.92 -11.16 16.33
CA SER A 74 -11.91 -10.09 16.24
C SER A 74 -12.62 -9.89 17.57
N GLY A 75 -12.95 -8.64 17.89
CA GLY A 75 -13.67 -8.34 19.12
C GLY A 75 -12.82 -8.27 20.38
N THR A 76 -11.49 -8.31 20.26
CA THR A 76 -10.57 -8.22 21.41
C THR A 76 -9.78 -6.91 21.48
N GLY A 77 -9.92 -6.05 20.47
CA GLY A 77 -9.28 -4.75 20.38
C GLY A 77 -10.21 -3.58 20.71
N LEU A 78 -9.83 -2.41 20.25
CA LEU A 78 -10.54 -1.14 20.42
C LEU A 78 -11.97 -1.24 19.86
N ALA A 79 -12.95 -0.86 20.65
CA ALA A 79 -14.33 -0.69 20.21
C ALA A 79 -14.60 0.77 19.82
N TRP A 80 -15.28 0.99 18.69
CA TRP A 80 -15.71 2.32 18.28
C TRP A 80 -17.05 2.30 17.56
N THR A 81 -17.66 3.46 17.43
CA THR A 81 -18.88 3.63 16.64
C THR A 81 -18.59 4.53 15.46
N SER A 82 -18.96 4.09 14.26
CA SER A 82 -18.76 4.86 13.04
C SER A 82 -19.45 6.23 13.13
N ARG A 83 -18.68 7.29 13.11
CA ARG A 83 -19.19 8.68 13.09
C ARG A 83 -19.69 9.07 11.70
N TYR A 84 -19.07 8.53 10.67
CA TYR A 84 -19.36 8.83 9.27
C TYR A 84 -19.65 7.55 8.50
N ALA A 85 -20.56 7.64 7.55
CA ALA A 85 -20.78 6.55 6.60
C ALA A 85 -19.56 6.42 5.68
N VAL A 86 -19.18 5.19 5.38
CA VAL A 86 -18.03 4.85 4.51
C VAL A 86 -18.52 3.97 3.38
N VAL A 87 -18.10 4.30 2.16
CA VAL A 87 -18.21 3.42 1.02
C VAL A 87 -16.80 3.02 0.57
N GLY A 88 -16.57 1.75 0.30
CA GLY A 88 -15.25 1.27 -0.07
C GLY A 88 -15.26 -0.11 -0.68
N MET A 89 -14.08 -0.63 -0.90
CA MET A 89 -13.83 -2.00 -1.34
C MET A 89 -13.15 -2.75 -0.21
N ASN A 90 -13.64 -3.95 0.10
CA ASN A 90 -12.97 -4.85 1.03
C ASN A 90 -11.94 -5.74 0.33
N ALA A 91 -11.33 -6.64 1.08
CA ALA A 91 -10.50 -7.70 0.52
C ALA A 91 -10.75 -9.02 1.26
N VAL A 92 -10.57 -10.13 0.53
CA VAL A 92 -10.60 -11.52 1.00
C VAL A 92 -11.87 -11.88 1.80
N GLY A 93 -12.98 -11.21 1.51
CA GLY A 93 -14.28 -11.46 2.15
C GLY A 93 -14.35 -10.99 3.60
N VAL A 94 -13.51 -10.06 4.02
CA VAL A 94 -13.51 -9.47 5.37
C VAL A 94 -14.12 -8.08 5.31
N ASP A 95 -15.31 -7.90 5.87
CA ASP A 95 -16.14 -6.68 5.70
C ASP A 95 -15.50 -5.42 6.32
N ASP A 96 -14.77 -5.57 7.42
CA ASP A 96 -14.09 -4.48 8.10
C ASP A 96 -12.62 -4.28 7.67
N LEU A 97 -12.19 -5.00 6.65
CA LEU A 97 -10.95 -4.77 5.92
C LEU A 97 -11.23 -3.89 4.69
N VAL A 98 -11.49 -2.62 4.90
CA VAL A 98 -11.57 -1.66 3.79
C VAL A 98 -10.16 -1.38 3.29
N VAL A 99 -9.88 -1.75 2.04
CA VAL A 99 -8.57 -1.54 1.40
C VAL A 99 -8.51 -0.27 0.59
N ASP A 100 -9.68 0.27 0.24
CA ASP A 100 -9.86 1.49 -0.54
C ASP A 100 -11.25 2.05 -0.26
N GLY A 101 -11.37 3.36 -0.08
CA GLY A 101 -12.68 3.93 0.20
C GLY A 101 -12.69 5.42 0.47
N MET A 102 -13.89 5.91 0.70
CA MET A 102 -14.16 7.29 1.05
C MET A 102 -15.32 7.37 2.05
N ASN A 103 -15.27 8.35 2.93
CA ASN A 103 -16.40 8.66 3.79
C ASN A 103 -17.27 9.80 3.25
N GLU A 104 -18.44 9.98 3.83
CA GLU A 104 -19.41 11.00 3.44
C GLU A 104 -18.93 12.45 3.64
N ARG A 105 -17.80 12.65 4.32
CA ARG A 105 -17.18 13.96 4.55
C ARG A 105 -16.08 14.28 3.54
N GLY A 106 -15.76 13.32 2.66
CA GLY A 106 -14.75 13.47 1.62
C GLY A 106 -13.32 13.13 2.05
N MET A 107 -13.14 12.44 3.19
CA MET A 107 -11.90 11.76 3.50
C MET A 107 -11.83 10.50 2.64
N ALA A 108 -10.79 10.36 1.84
CA ALA A 108 -10.53 9.18 1.00
C ALA A 108 -9.15 8.62 1.30
N GLY A 109 -8.96 7.34 1.03
CA GLY A 109 -7.66 6.71 1.22
C GLY A 109 -7.61 5.26 0.80
N GLY A 110 -6.43 4.69 0.89
CA GLY A 110 -6.18 3.32 0.52
C GLY A 110 -5.01 2.70 1.27
N LEU A 111 -5.05 1.38 1.40
CA LEU A 111 -3.94 0.57 1.87
C LEU A 111 -3.10 0.16 0.68
N LEU A 112 -1.78 0.32 0.78
CA LEU A 112 -0.81 -0.09 -0.22
C LEU A 112 0.17 -1.08 0.42
N TYR A 113 0.82 -1.90 -0.41
CA TYR A 113 1.75 -2.92 0.06
C TYR A 113 3.07 -2.28 0.49
N PHE A 114 3.62 -2.72 1.63
CA PHE A 114 4.81 -2.12 2.24
C PHE A 114 5.75 -3.22 2.74
N ASP A 115 6.11 -4.12 1.84
CA ASP A 115 6.90 -5.29 2.16
C ASP A 115 8.34 -4.94 2.58
N GLY A 116 8.85 -5.68 3.55
CA GLY A 116 10.20 -5.48 4.08
C GLY A 116 10.35 -4.28 5.02
N TYR A 117 9.36 -3.40 5.13
CA TYR A 117 9.42 -2.18 5.95
C TYR A 117 8.37 -2.14 7.06
N ALA A 118 7.16 -2.66 6.80
CA ALA A 118 6.07 -2.61 7.77
C ALA A 118 6.41 -3.39 9.04
N GLN A 119 6.49 -2.68 10.15
CA GLN A 119 6.61 -3.25 11.49
C GLN A 119 5.71 -2.46 12.44
N PHE A 120 4.64 -3.12 12.89
CA PHE A 120 3.62 -2.49 13.72
C PHE A 120 4.01 -2.47 15.20
N GLN A 121 3.20 -1.81 16.00
CA GLN A 121 3.47 -1.61 17.41
C GLN A 121 3.24 -2.89 18.22
N GLU A 122 4.07 -3.08 19.24
CA GLU A 122 3.77 -4.03 20.27
C GLU A 122 2.70 -3.45 21.21
N VAL A 123 1.75 -4.29 21.60
CA VAL A 123 0.67 -3.90 22.49
C VAL A 123 1.02 -4.40 23.90
N PRO A 124 1.20 -3.51 24.87
CA PRO A 124 1.47 -3.91 26.26
C PRO A 124 0.34 -4.78 26.82
N ALA A 125 0.69 -5.65 27.75
CA ALA A 125 -0.29 -6.49 28.43
C ALA A 125 -1.37 -5.63 29.12
N GLY A 126 -2.62 -5.92 28.83
CA GLY A 126 -3.77 -5.19 29.38
C GLY A 126 -4.21 -3.98 28.52
N GLU A 127 -3.53 -3.65 27.41
CA GLU A 127 -3.88 -2.52 26.54
C GLU A 127 -4.49 -2.96 25.19
N ALA A 128 -4.97 -4.19 25.10
CA ALA A 128 -5.57 -4.69 23.86
C ALA A 128 -6.79 -3.87 23.42
N ASP A 129 -7.56 -3.34 24.36
CA ASP A 129 -8.73 -2.49 24.14
C ASP A 129 -8.42 -1.10 23.54
N ARG A 130 -7.12 -0.73 23.47
CA ARG A 130 -6.63 0.47 22.79
C ARG A 130 -6.01 0.17 21.42
N SER A 131 -6.06 -1.07 20.97
CA SER A 131 -5.39 -1.48 19.75
C SER A 131 -6.36 -1.95 18.66
N ILE A 132 -5.95 -1.72 17.41
CA ILE A 132 -6.59 -2.28 16.22
C ILE A 132 -5.55 -3.05 15.40
N ALA A 133 -6.02 -4.00 14.61
CA ALA A 133 -5.14 -4.63 13.63
C ALA A 133 -4.75 -3.66 12.51
N SER A 134 -3.56 -3.83 11.96
CA SER A 134 -3.05 -3.00 10.85
C SER A 134 -4.02 -2.92 9.68
N TRP A 135 -4.64 -4.03 9.33
CA TRP A 135 -5.59 -4.14 8.22
C TRP A 135 -6.94 -3.45 8.50
N GLN A 136 -7.25 -3.06 9.74
CA GLN A 136 -8.44 -2.27 10.10
C GLN A 136 -8.17 -0.76 10.12
N LEU A 137 -6.92 -0.33 9.91
CA LEU A 137 -6.51 1.06 10.08
C LEU A 137 -7.29 2.02 9.18
N LEU A 138 -7.47 1.69 7.91
CA LEU A 138 -8.24 2.53 7.00
C LEU A 138 -9.72 2.61 7.38
N THR A 139 -10.31 1.48 7.77
CA THR A 139 -11.69 1.41 8.26
C THR A 139 -11.89 2.32 9.46
N TYR A 140 -10.97 2.26 10.43
CA TYR A 140 -11.00 3.11 11.62
C TYR A 140 -10.91 4.59 11.24
N VAL A 141 -9.99 4.95 10.37
CA VAL A 141 -9.78 6.34 9.97
C VAL A 141 -10.99 6.88 9.21
N LEU A 142 -11.46 6.18 8.18
CA LEU A 142 -12.58 6.65 7.38
C LEU A 142 -13.88 6.74 8.17
N SER A 143 -14.08 5.84 9.14
CA SER A 143 -15.31 5.87 9.96
C SER A 143 -15.31 6.94 11.05
N ASN A 144 -14.15 7.55 11.39
CA ASN A 144 -14.06 8.45 12.54
C ASN A 144 -13.66 9.89 12.21
N PHE A 145 -12.92 10.16 11.12
CA PHE A 145 -12.29 11.45 10.88
C PHE A 145 -12.73 12.06 9.55
N GLU A 146 -12.76 13.40 9.49
CA GLU A 146 -13.12 14.14 8.27
C GLU A 146 -11.94 14.96 7.71
N SER A 147 -10.82 15.05 8.45
CA SER A 147 -9.65 15.83 8.05
C SER A 147 -8.33 15.17 8.44
N ILE A 148 -7.29 15.46 7.68
CA ILE A 148 -5.91 15.04 7.97
C ILE A 148 -5.47 15.55 9.35
N ALA A 149 -5.91 16.75 9.74
CA ALA A 149 -5.59 17.32 11.06
C ALA A 149 -6.15 16.48 12.21
N GLU A 150 -7.40 16.01 12.09
CA GLU A 150 -8.01 15.09 13.09
C GLU A 150 -7.24 13.77 13.15
N VAL A 151 -6.87 13.20 12.01
CA VAL A 151 -6.10 11.95 11.96
C VAL A 151 -4.76 12.11 12.69
N LYS A 152 -4.01 13.17 12.40
CA LYS A 152 -2.72 13.44 13.06
C LYS A 152 -2.83 13.60 14.58
N GLN A 153 -3.94 14.13 15.05
CA GLN A 153 -4.19 14.29 16.48
C GLN A 153 -4.61 12.97 17.16
N ALA A 154 -5.36 12.13 16.45
CA ALA A 154 -5.99 10.95 17.04
C ALA A 154 -5.12 9.69 16.97
N LEU A 155 -4.45 9.41 15.84
CA LEU A 155 -3.69 8.16 15.65
C LEU A 155 -2.62 7.91 16.73
N PRO A 156 -1.91 8.92 17.28
CA PRO A 156 -0.95 8.67 18.35
C PRO A 156 -1.55 8.14 19.66
N ASN A 157 -2.89 8.20 19.80
CA ASN A 157 -3.58 7.77 21.03
C ASN A 157 -4.07 6.31 20.98
N ILE A 158 -3.92 5.65 19.85
CA ILE A 158 -4.26 4.23 19.69
C ILE A 158 -3.01 3.44 19.30
N LEU A 159 -3.08 2.14 19.46
CA LEU A 159 -2.03 1.22 19.04
C LEU A 159 -2.47 0.48 17.78
N VAL A 160 -1.56 0.34 16.82
CA VAL A 160 -1.81 -0.46 15.61
C VAL A 160 -0.90 -1.67 15.66
N ASN A 161 -1.51 -2.85 15.82
CA ASN A 161 -0.80 -4.10 16.00
C ASN A 161 -0.65 -4.88 14.69
N GLY A 162 0.36 -5.74 14.63
CA GLY A 162 0.65 -6.63 13.51
C GLY A 162 0.01 -8.00 13.63
N SER A 163 -1.25 -8.07 14.08
CA SER A 163 -1.92 -9.36 14.21
C SER A 163 -2.07 -10.08 12.86
N VAL A 164 -2.07 -11.41 12.94
CA VAL A 164 -2.18 -12.27 11.76
C VAL A 164 -3.57 -12.18 11.15
N LEU A 165 -3.64 -11.91 9.86
CA LEU A 165 -4.84 -12.13 9.07
C LEU A 165 -4.73 -13.51 8.39
N GLN A 166 -5.61 -14.44 8.72
CA GLN A 166 -5.52 -15.83 8.26
C GLN A 166 -5.45 -15.97 6.74
N ALA A 167 -6.20 -15.16 6.01
CA ALA A 167 -6.22 -15.16 4.55
C ALA A 167 -4.84 -14.81 3.93
N PHE A 168 -3.99 -14.09 4.67
CA PHE A 168 -2.62 -13.73 4.27
C PHE A 168 -1.56 -14.65 4.88
N GLY A 169 -1.89 -15.44 5.90
CA GLY A 169 -0.97 -16.33 6.59
C GLY A 169 0.04 -15.61 7.48
N GLY A 170 -0.17 -14.32 7.75
CA GLY A 170 0.72 -13.47 8.54
C GLY A 170 0.17 -12.07 8.76
N PRO A 171 0.95 -11.18 9.40
CA PRO A 171 0.66 -9.76 9.39
C PRO A 171 0.61 -9.24 7.96
N VAL A 172 -0.33 -8.35 7.67
CA VAL A 172 -0.44 -7.73 6.34
C VAL A 172 0.54 -6.56 6.28
N PRO A 173 1.61 -6.63 5.47
CA PRO A 173 2.61 -5.56 5.39
C PRO A 173 2.06 -4.43 4.54
N ILE A 174 1.47 -3.43 5.18
CA ILE A 174 0.80 -2.30 4.53
C ILE A 174 1.21 -0.98 5.16
N HIS A 175 1.06 0.06 4.37
CA HIS A 175 0.98 1.44 4.80
C HIS A 175 -0.28 2.10 4.20
N MET A 176 -0.59 3.32 4.61
CA MET A 176 -1.84 3.98 4.25
C MET A 176 -1.59 5.35 3.63
N THR A 177 -2.33 5.65 2.57
CA THR A 177 -2.47 6.99 2.03
C THR A 177 -3.83 7.56 2.39
N LEU A 178 -3.87 8.85 2.70
CA LEU A 178 -5.09 9.58 3.00
C LEU A 178 -5.13 10.90 2.26
N HIS A 179 -6.33 11.31 1.88
CA HIS A 179 -6.61 12.59 1.24
C HIS A 179 -7.88 13.16 1.83
N ASP A 180 -7.89 14.46 2.10
CA ASP A 180 -9.11 15.12 2.59
C ASP A 180 -9.66 16.14 1.59
N ARG A 181 -10.84 16.62 1.89
CA ARG A 181 -11.58 17.58 1.06
C ARG A 181 -10.85 18.90 0.85
N SER A 182 -9.95 19.30 1.78
CA SER A 182 -9.15 20.51 1.64
C SER A 182 -8.05 20.39 0.59
N GLY A 183 -7.72 19.16 0.19
CA GLY A 183 -6.63 18.84 -0.71
C GLY A 183 -5.34 18.46 0.01
N GLN A 184 -5.39 18.31 1.34
CA GLN A 184 -4.26 17.73 2.07
C GLN A 184 -4.14 16.25 1.83
N SER A 185 -2.91 15.76 1.81
CA SER A 185 -2.60 14.34 1.68
C SER A 185 -1.59 13.92 2.74
N LEU A 186 -1.74 12.69 3.25
CA LEU A 186 -0.92 12.14 4.30
C LEU A 186 -0.47 10.71 3.95
N SER A 187 0.79 10.42 4.17
CA SER A 187 1.32 9.07 4.25
C SER A 187 1.39 8.64 5.71
N VAL A 188 0.92 7.44 6.01
CA VAL A 188 0.97 6.84 7.35
C VAL A 188 1.69 5.51 7.27
N GLU A 189 2.84 5.42 7.89
CA GLU A 189 3.74 4.27 7.88
C GLU A 189 4.05 3.82 9.31
N TYR A 190 4.09 2.51 9.53
CA TYR A 190 4.60 1.91 10.76
C TYR A 190 5.92 1.21 10.45
N ILE A 191 7.02 1.78 10.95
CA ILE A 191 8.38 1.29 10.72
C ILE A 191 9.05 1.07 12.07
N LYS A 192 9.56 -0.12 12.32
CA LYS A 192 10.20 -0.49 13.60
C LYS A 192 9.33 -0.24 14.82
N GLY A 193 8.02 -0.41 14.70
CA GLY A 193 7.06 -0.15 15.77
C GLY A 193 6.72 1.33 15.97
N GLU A 194 7.23 2.23 15.15
CA GLU A 194 7.00 3.67 15.26
C GLU A 194 5.99 4.15 14.21
N LEU A 195 5.07 4.99 14.64
CA LEU A 195 4.11 5.68 13.76
C LEU A 195 4.79 6.87 13.08
N ASN A 196 4.84 6.84 11.75
CA ASN A 196 5.32 7.94 10.92
C ASN A 196 4.16 8.52 10.13
N MET A 197 3.88 9.80 10.32
CA MET A 197 2.86 10.56 9.60
C MET A 197 3.53 11.69 8.84
N LEU A 198 3.56 11.59 7.51
CA LEU A 198 4.30 12.49 6.63
C LEU A 198 3.34 13.19 5.66
N ASP A 199 3.38 14.52 5.64
CA ASP A 199 2.62 15.28 4.65
C ASP A 199 3.08 14.90 3.24
N ASN A 200 2.10 14.61 2.37
CA ASN A 200 2.36 14.24 0.99
C ASN A 200 2.00 15.40 0.04
N PRO A 201 2.96 16.28 -0.28
CA PRO A 201 2.69 17.44 -1.14
C PRO A 201 2.43 17.07 -2.60
N THR A 202 2.76 15.84 -3.01
CA THR A 202 2.56 15.39 -4.40
C THR A 202 1.16 14.84 -4.64
N GLY A 203 0.46 14.43 -3.59
CA GLY A 203 -0.81 13.71 -3.70
C GLY A 203 -0.67 12.32 -4.33
N VAL A 204 0.55 11.85 -4.61
CA VAL A 204 0.83 10.54 -5.21
C VAL A 204 1.58 9.68 -4.21
N TYR A 205 1.20 8.40 -4.12
CA TYR A 205 1.86 7.43 -3.27
C TYR A 205 1.80 6.03 -3.88
N THR A 206 2.84 5.24 -3.70
CA THR A 206 2.92 3.87 -4.21
C THR A 206 3.39 2.93 -3.09
N ASN A 207 3.66 1.67 -3.40
CA ASN A 207 4.19 0.68 -2.47
C ASN A 207 5.55 1.10 -1.87
N ASP A 208 6.27 0.16 -1.25
CA ASP A 208 7.64 0.39 -0.78
C ASP A 208 8.55 1.04 -1.86
N PRO A 209 9.63 1.70 -1.45
CA PRO A 209 10.15 1.94 -0.10
C PRO A 209 9.44 3.07 0.66
N PRO A 210 9.89 3.47 1.88
CA PRO A 210 9.28 4.55 2.67
C PRO A 210 9.13 5.88 1.93
N PHE A 211 8.10 6.65 2.28
CA PHE A 211 7.70 7.87 1.60
C PHE A 211 8.80 8.92 1.37
N PRO A 212 9.76 9.16 2.29
CA PRO A 212 10.87 10.07 2.03
C PRO A 212 11.70 9.71 0.80
N TYR A 213 11.82 8.41 0.47
CA TYR A 213 12.46 7.96 -0.75
C TYR A 213 11.68 8.38 -1.99
N HIS A 214 10.35 8.25 -1.96
CA HIS A 214 9.50 8.67 -3.08
C HIS A 214 9.60 10.16 -3.34
N LEU A 215 9.64 10.99 -2.31
CA LEU A 215 9.84 12.44 -2.44
C LEU A 215 11.20 12.76 -3.07
N ALA A 216 12.27 12.10 -2.60
CA ALA A 216 13.60 12.28 -3.16
C ALA A 216 13.68 11.82 -4.64
N ALA A 217 13.06 10.67 -4.94
CA ALA A 217 13.03 10.13 -6.29
C ALA A 217 12.20 10.99 -7.27
N ALA A 218 11.13 11.64 -6.79
CA ALA A 218 10.29 12.51 -7.61
C ALA A 218 11.09 13.64 -8.27
N GLY A 219 12.14 14.14 -7.61
CA GLY A 219 13.05 15.13 -8.17
C GLY A 219 13.72 14.69 -9.50
N ASN A 220 13.95 13.40 -9.66
CA ASN A 220 14.53 12.84 -10.89
C ASN A 220 13.58 12.93 -12.09
N TYR A 221 12.28 13.12 -11.83
CA TYR A 221 11.22 13.17 -12.83
C TYR A 221 10.66 14.59 -13.04
N ALA A 222 11.15 15.57 -12.30
CA ALA A 222 10.64 16.96 -12.35
C ALA A 222 10.71 17.59 -13.76
N ASN A 223 11.62 17.12 -14.60
CA ASN A 223 11.81 17.60 -15.96
C ASN A 223 11.26 16.63 -17.03
N LEU A 224 10.37 15.71 -16.67
CA LEU A 224 9.71 14.87 -17.67
C LEU A 224 8.87 15.72 -18.62
N SER A 225 9.10 15.56 -19.91
CA SER A 225 8.39 16.21 -20.99
C SER A 225 7.73 15.16 -21.89
N ALA A 226 6.57 15.49 -22.46
CA ALA A 226 5.98 14.68 -23.53
C ALA A 226 6.82 14.66 -24.81
N MET A 227 7.75 15.62 -24.95
CA MET A 227 8.73 15.65 -26.02
C MET A 227 9.91 14.75 -25.67
N PRO A 228 10.49 14.04 -26.65
CA PRO A 228 11.73 13.30 -26.42
C PRO A 228 12.80 14.23 -25.86
N PRO A 229 13.56 13.83 -24.81
CA PRO A 229 14.69 14.63 -24.35
C PRO A 229 15.71 14.77 -25.47
N ALA A 230 16.41 15.90 -25.51
CA ALA A 230 17.56 16.06 -26.40
C ALA A 230 18.56 14.93 -26.14
N GLU A 231 19.24 14.48 -27.21
CA GLU A 231 20.28 13.46 -27.09
C GLU A 231 21.33 13.90 -26.07
N MET A 232 21.51 13.10 -25.03
CA MET A 232 22.54 13.32 -24.03
C MET A 232 23.72 12.38 -24.32
N ARG A 233 24.89 12.93 -24.58
CA ARG A 233 26.12 12.15 -24.78
C ARG A 233 27.12 12.47 -23.69
N ILE A 234 27.62 11.44 -23.01
CA ILE A 234 28.74 11.58 -22.06
C ILE A 234 29.85 10.66 -22.54
N ASN A 235 31.01 11.24 -22.81
CA ASN A 235 32.22 10.52 -23.30
C ASN A 235 31.92 9.61 -24.51
N GLY A 236 31.09 10.06 -25.45
CA GLY A 236 30.74 9.30 -26.64
C GLY A 236 29.65 8.25 -26.44
N LEU A 237 29.20 8.02 -25.20
CA LEU A 237 28.08 7.14 -24.90
C LEU A 237 26.75 7.90 -25.06
N ASN A 238 25.85 7.38 -25.89
CA ASN A 238 24.51 7.92 -26.03
C ASN A 238 23.64 7.39 -24.90
N LEU A 239 23.19 8.29 -24.02
CA LEU A 239 22.30 7.97 -22.89
C LEU A 239 20.83 8.18 -23.28
N ASP A 240 20.44 7.72 -24.46
CA ASP A 240 19.05 7.76 -24.88
C ASP A 240 18.21 6.81 -24.04
N ARG A 241 17.11 7.32 -23.45
CA ARG A 241 16.12 6.53 -22.69
C ARG A 241 15.41 5.45 -23.51
N LYS A 242 15.56 5.43 -24.83
CA LYS A 242 14.99 4.40 -25.71
C LYS A 242 15.66 3.03 -25.56
N SER A 243 16.75 2.92 -24.85
CA SER A 243 17.52 1.67 -24.68
C SER A 243 17.21 0.90 -23.40
N VAL A 244 16.18 1.27 -22.66
CA VAL A 244 15.75 0.56 -21.44
C VAL A 244 14.30 0.09 -21.63
N VAL A 245 14.14 -0.88 -22.50
CA VAL A 245 12.96 -1.77 -22.57
C VAL A 245 13.46 -3.20 -22.62
#